data_137e39738a02c3e4e389f77d6bccc6c4
#
_entry.id   137e39738a02c3e4e389f77d6bccc6c4
#
_cell.length_a   1.000
_cell.length_b   1.000
_cell.length_c   1.000
_cell.angle_alpha   90.00
_cell.angle_beta   90.00
_cell.angle_gamma   90.00
#
_symmetry.space_group_name_H-M   'P 1'
#
loop_
_entity.id
_entity.type
_entity.pdbx_description
1 polymer ?
#
loop_
_entity_poly.entity_id
_entity_poly.type
_entity_poly.pdbx_seq_one_letter_code
_entity_poly.pdbx_strand_id
1 'polypeptide(L)'
;MKIRVVIPCFNEGEVITQTHQQLTEILSQDSSVKGYDYNMLFIDDGSTDTTIDEMQRLATIDRHVSFISFSRNFGKEAAMIAGYQHSTEFDAVIMIDCDLQHPPEYIPKMVEGFMEGYDQVIAKRDRSGENFSRKTLSHLYYKLVNCFVEEVQFDDGVGDFRLLSQRAVKSIASLEEYNRFSKG
;
A
#
# COMPACT_ATOMS: atom_id res chain seq x y z
N MET A 1 0.33 -13.88 14.56
CA MET A 1 -0.23 -12.88 13.63
C MET A 1 0.74 -12.69 12.48
N LYS A 2 0.26 -12.62 11.23
CA LYS A 2 1.08 -12.44 10.03
C LYS A 2 0.63 -11.18 9.29
N ILE A 3 1.55 -10.28 9.02
CA ILE A 3 1.30 -9.02 8.31
C ILE A 3 2.03 -9.03 6.97
N ARG A 4 1.36 -8.65 5.88
CA ARG A 4 1.99 -8.43 4.58
C ARG A 4 2.07 -6.94 4.27
N VAL A 5 3.23 -6.49 3.82
CA VAL A 5 3.39 -5.16 3.23
C VAL A 5 3.45 -5.32 1.73
N VAL A 6 2.50 -4.74 1.00
CA VAL A 6 2.41 -4.75 -0.46
C VAL A 6 2.97 -3.44 -0.99
N ILE A 7 3.91 -3.53 -1.92
CA ILE A 7 4.65 -2.40 -2.47
C ILE A 7 4.55 -2.45 -4.00
N PRO A 8 3.59 -1.73 -4.62
CA PRO A 8 3.54 -1.56 -6.07
C PRO A 8 4.74 -0.76 -6.57
N CYS A 9 5.37 -1.22 -7.66
CA CYS A 9 6.55 -0.61 -8.25
C CYS A 9 6.40 -0.51 -9.78
N PHE A 10 6.84 0.60 -10.34
CA PHE A 10 6.98 0.77 -11.78
C PHE A 10 8.14 1.72 -12.09
N ASN A 11 9.27 1.18 -12.61
CA ASN A 11 10.51 1.90 -12.85
C ASN A 11 11.07 2.57 -11.57
N GLU A 12 11.23 1.76 -10.52
CA GLU A 12 11.69 2.18 -9.19
C GLU A 12 13.07 1.59 -8.82
N GLY A 13 13.85 1.15 -9.82
CA GLY A 13 15.12 0.47 -9.61
C GLY A 13 16.12 1.25 -8.75
N GLU A 14 16.09 2.59 -8.79
CA GLU A 14 16.99 3.44 -8.00
C GLU A 14 16.60 3.52 -6.51
N VAL A 15 15.32 3.33 -6.16
CA VAL A 15 14.81 3.58 -4.80
C VAL A 15 14.42 2.30 -4.05
N ILE A 16 14.16 1.20 -4.75
CA ILE A 16 13.62 -0.03 -4.16
C ILE A 16 14.51 -0.62 -3.05
N THR A 17 15.84 -0.53 -3.18
CA THR A 17 16.77 -1.00 -2.16
C THR A 17 16.68 -0.14 -0.89
N GLN A 18 16.55 1.18 -1.03
CA GLN A 18 16.36 2.08 0.12
C GLN A 18 15.02 1.82 0.81
N THR A 19 13.96 1.61 0.04
CA THR A 19 12.63 1.27 0.55
C THR A 19 12.66 -0.03 1.34
N HIS A 20 13.30 -1.07 0.80
CA HIS A 20 13.49 -2.34 1.51
C HIS A 20 14.22 -2.15 2.84
N GLN A 21 15.33 -1.39 2.86
CA GLN A 21 16.11 -1.15 4.09
C GLN A 21 15.27 -0.46 5.17
N GLN A 22 14.56 0.62 4.82
CA GLN A 22 13.73 1.36 5.78
C GLN A 22 12.58 0.52 6.30
N LEU A 23 11.88 -0.21 5.44
CA LEU A 23 10.81 -1.11 5.85
C LEU A 23 11.32 -2.24 6.75
N THR A 24 12.48 -2.83 6.41
CA THR A 24 13.09 -3.90 7.23
C THR A 24 13.44 -3.41 8.62
N GLU A 25 14.03 -2.21 8.75
CA GLU A 25 14.37 -1.63 10.05
C GLU A 25 13.11 -1.46 10.93
N ILE A 26 12.07 -0.84 10.39
CA ILE A 26 10.83 -0.56 11.12
C ILE A 26 10.09 -1.87 11.46
N LEU A 27 9.91 -2.75 10.47
CA LEU A 27 9.15 -3.98 10.66
C LEU A 27 9.85 -4.97 11.58
N SER A 28 11.17 -5.11 11.50
CA SER A 28 11.91 -6.00 12.38
C SER A 28 11.86 -5.54 13.84
N GLN A 29 11.95 -4.24 14.08
CA GLN A 29 11.84 -3.67 15.41
C GLN A 29 10.42 -3.82 15.96
N ASP A 30 9.41 -3.42 15.22
CA ASP A 30 8.01 -3.44 15.67
C ASP A 30 7.51 -4.88 15.86
N SER A 31 7.84 -5.79 14.93
CA SER A 31 7.45 -7.20 15.02
C SER A 31 8.05 -7.92 16.22
N SER A 32 9.29 -7.58 16.61
CA SER A 32 9.93 -8.14 17.79
C SER A 32 9.24 -7.73 19.09
N VAL A 33 8.68 -6.52 19.14
CA VAL A 33 7.97 -5.98 20.30
C VAL A 33 6.53 -6.51 20.38
N LYS A 34 5.83 -6.55 19.26
CA LYS A 34 4.39 -6.90 19.20
C LYS A 34 4.12 -8.38 18.90
N GLY A 35 5.15 -9.18 18.59
CA GLY A 35 5.04 -10.63 18.41
C GLY A 35 4.28 -11.03 17.14
N TYR A 36 4.60 -10.43 16.00
CA TYR A 36 4.05 -10.82 14.70
C TYR A 36 5.13 -11.17 13.68
N ASP A 37 4.78 -11.98 12.69
CA ASP A 37 5.62 -12.22 11.52
C ASP A 37 5.24 -11.25 10.39
N TYR A 38 6.20 -10.86 9.55
CA TYR A 38 5.94 -10.02 8.40
C TYR A 38 6.54 -10.57 7.10
N ASN A 39 5.97 -10.13 5.99
CA ASN A 39 6.50 -10.36 4.65
C ASN A 39 6.27 -9.10 3.80
N MET A 40 7.25 -8.77 2.96
CA MET A 40 7.17 -7.70 1.96
C MET A 40 6.93 -8.33 0.59
N LEU A 41 5.86 -7.91 -0.07
CA LEU A 41 5.50 -8.32 -1.42
C LEU A 41 5.64 -7.14 -2.37
N PHE A 42 6.69 -7.14 -3.17
CA PHE A 42 6.88 -6.18 -4.24
C PHE A 42 6.10 -6.62 -5.48
N ILE A 43 5.37 -5.68 -6.11
CA ILE A 43 4.63 -5.95 -7.35
C ILE A 43 5.20 -5.07 -8.45
N ASP A 44 5.94 -5.68 -9.36
CA ASP A 44 6.46 -5.00 -10.55
C ASP A 44 5.37 -4.90 -11.62
N ASP A 45 4.94 -3.69 -11.93
CA ASP A 45 3.96 -3.40 -12.97
C ASP A 45 4.60 -3.31 -14.37
N GLY A 46 5.46 -4.28 -14.70
CA GLY A 46 6.10 -4.40 -16.01
C GLY A 46 7.13 -3.30 -16.27
N SER A 47 8.04 -3.09 -15.33
CA SER A 47 9.15 -2.13 -15.44
C SER A 47 10.08 -2.45 -16.61
N THR A 48 10.75 -1.42 -17.10
CA THR A 48 11.73 -1.51 -18.20
C THR A 48 13.15 -1.15 -17.77
N ASP A 49 13.33 -0.79 -16.51
CA ASP A 49 14.60 -0.47 -15.86
C ASP A 49 15.11 -1.65 -15.03
N THR A 50 15.99 -1.40 -14.07
CA THR A 50 16.59 -2.40 -13.19
C THR A 50 15.68 -2.87 -12.04
N THR A 51 14.41 -2.45 -11.98
CA THR A 51 13.50 -2.76 -10.87
C THR A 51 13.37 -4.26 -10.62
N ILE A 52 13.14 -5.06 -11.66
CA ILE A 52 12.99 -6.51 -11.51
C ILE A 52 14.29 -7.20 -11.05
N ASP A 53 15.44 -6.74 -11.52
CA ASP A 53 16.74 -7.30 -11.11
C ASP A 53 16.99 -7.05 -9.62
N GLU A 54 16.65 -5.85 -9.13
CA GLU A 54 16.75 -5.51 -7.71
C GLU A 54 15.75 -6.32 -6.86
N MET A 55 14.51 -6.54 -7.32
CA MET A 55 13.56 -7.42 -6.62
C MET A 55 14.08 -8.85 -6.48
N GLN A 56 14.62 -9.40 -7.55
CA GLN A 56 15.23 -10.74 -7.54
C GLN A 56 16.40 -10.82 -6.57
N ARG A 57 17.27 -9.82 -6.59
CA ARG A 57 18.39 -9.72 -5.66
C ARG A 57 17.92 -9.67 -4.21
N LEU A 58 16.96 -8.81 -3.89
CA LEU A 58 16.41 -8.67 -2.54
C LEU A 58 15.74 -9.96 -2.04
N ALA A 59 14.97 -10.65 -2.89
CA ALA A 59 14.35 -11.92 -2.54
C ALA A 59 15.37 -13.06 -2.30
N THR A 60 16.58 -12.94 -2.86
CA THR A 60 17.67 -13.92 -2.62
C THR A 60 18.33 -13.70 -1.26
N ILE A 61 18.44 -12.46 -0.78
CA ILE A 61 19.17 -12.11 0.44
C ILE A 61 18.27 -11.96 1.66
N ASP A 62 16.98 -11.76 1.48
CA ASP A 62 16.00 -11.58 2.57
C ASP A 62 14.79 -12.51 2.39
N ARG A 63 14.64 -13.48 3.30
CA ARG A 63 13.52 -14.43 3.32
C ARG A 63 12.14 -13.77 3.50
N HIS A 64 12.09 -12.54 3.99
CA HIS A 64 10.84 -11.80 4.15
C HIS A 64 10.40 -11.12 2.86
N VAL A 65 11.22 -11.15 1.80
CA VAL A 65 10.91 -10.53 0.51
C VAL A 65 10.35 -11.57 -0.44
N SER A 66 9.28 -11.22 -1.10
CA SER A 66 8.71 -11.90 -2.26
C SER A 66 8.32 -10.88 -3.31
N PHE A 67 8.17 -11.31 -4.57
CA PHE A 67 7.76 -10.41 -5.64
C PHE A 67 6.88 -11.10 -6.68
N ILE A 68 6.12 -10.28 -7.41
CA ILE A 68 5.35 -10.63 -8.59
C ILE A 68 5.74 -9.65 -9.68
N SER A 69 5.97 -10.10 -10.90
CA SER A 69 6.22 -9.23 -12.05
C SER A 69 5.18 -9.46 -13.13
N PHE A 70 4.65 -8.37 -13.64
CA PHE A 70 3.70 -8.38 -14.75
C PHE A 70 4.43 -8.40 -16.09
N SER A 71 3.81 -8.99 -17.10
CA SER A 71 4.36 -9.06 -18.47
C SER A 71 4.40 -7.71 -19.19
N ARG A 72 3.66 -6.71 -18.69
CA ARG A 72 3.62 -5.32 -19.16
C ARG A 72 3.00 -4.43 -18.10
N ASN A 73 3.03 -3.12 -18.30
CA ASN A 73 2.31 -2.18 -17.46
C ASN A 73 0.78 -2.35 -17.64
N PHE A 74 0.09 -2.63 -16.51
CA PHE A 74 -1.36 -2.70 -16.38
C PHE A 74 -1.93 -1.59 -15.51
N GLY A 75 -1.07 -0.78 -14.89
CA GLY A 75 -1.40 0.33 -14.00
C GLY A 75 -1.37 -0.03 -12.52
N LYS A 76 -1.12 0.98 -11.69
CA LYS A 76 -0.98 0.87 -10.23
C LYS A 76 -2.14 0.10 -9.58
N GLU A 77 -3.38 0.36 -10.01
CA GLU A 77 -4.56 -0.31 -9.46
C GLU A 77 -4.51 -1.83 -9.68
N ALA A 78 -4.04 -2.27 -10.86
CA ALA A 78 -3.87 -3.70 -11.12
C ALA A 78 -2.82 -4.33 -10.20
N ALA A 79 -1.70 -3.63 -9.96
CA ALA A 79 -0.66 -4.07 -9.04
C ALA A 79 -1.18 -4.17 -7.60
N MET A 80 -1.95 -3.17 -7.14
CA MET A 80 -2.57 -3.19 -5.81
C MET A 80 -3.54 -4.37 -5.64
N ILE A 81 -4.39 -4.61 -6.64
CA ILE A 81 -5.34 -5.73 -6.63
C ILE A 81 -4.60 -7.07 -6.58
N ALA A 82 -3.57 -7.26 -7.41
CA ALA A 82 -2.74 -8.46 -7.36
C ALA A 82 -2.12 -8.66 -5.97
N GLY A 83 -1.63 -7.57 -5.36
CA GLY A 83 -1.13 -7.58 -3.99
C GLY A 83 -2.18 -8.07 -2.99
N TYR A 84 -3.40 -7.58 -3.04
CA TYR A 84 -4.49 -8.04 -2.18
C TYR A 84 -4.88 -9.50 -2.43
N GLN A 85 -5.02 -9.90 -3.70
CA GLN A 85 -5.36 -11.29 -4.06
C GLN A 85 -4.34 -12.30 -3.55
N HIS A 86 -3.04 -11.97 -3.58
CA HIS A 86 -1.97 -12.82 -3.09
C HIS A 86 -1.72 -12.69 -1.57
N SER A 87 -2.56 -11.93 -0.86
CA SER A 87 -2.41 -11.66 0.58
C SER A 87 -3.62 -12.10 1.42
N THR A 88 -4.57 -12.82 0.85
CA THR A 88 -5.83 -13.22 1.52
C THR A 88 -5.63 -14.16 2.72
N GLU A 89 -4.46 -14.75 2.88
CA GLU A 89 -4.08 -15.63 4.00
C GLU A 89 -3.41 -14.88 5.17
N PHE A 90 -3.09 -13.59 5.00
CA PHE A 90 -2.48 -12.76 6.03
C PHE A 90 -3.55 -12.15 6.93
N ASP A 91 -3.23 -11.96 8.22
CA ASP A 91 -4.14 -11.36 9.19
C ASP A 91 -4.39 -9.87 8.89
N ALA A 92 -3.37 -9.18 8.39
CA ALA A 92 -3.47 -7.81 7.93
C ALA A 92 -2.56 -7.55 6.72
N VAL A 93 -2.93 -6.59 5.88
CA VAL A 93 -2.18 -6.14 4.71
C VAL A 93 -1.98 -4.63 4.77
N ILE A 94 -0.74 -4.20 4.66
CA ILE A 94 -0.37 -2.79 4.54
C ILE A 94 -0.03 -2.51 3.08
N MET A 95 -0.63 -1.48 2.50
CA MET A 95 -0.29 -0.96 1.19
C MET A 95 0.56 0.30 1.36
N ILE A 96 1.72 0.37 0.70
CA ILE A 96 2.61 1.53 0.73
C ILE A 96 3.31 1.69 -0.63
N ASP A 97 3.49 2.93 -1.08
CA ASP A 97 4.21 3.24 -2.31
C ASP A 97 5.73 3.05 -2.15
N CYS A 98 6.39 2.63 -3.25
CA CYS A 98 7.83 2.36 -3.25
C CYS A 98 8.68 3.64 -3.09
N ASP A 99 8.17 4.80 -3.49
CA ASP A 99 8.88 6.09 -3.50
C ASP A 99 9.05 6.74 -2.12
N LEU A 100 8.54 6.11 -1.06
CA LEU A 100 8.61 6.58 0.33
C LEU A 100 8.05 8.00 0.54
N GLN A 101 7.16 8.49 -0.34
CA GLN A 101 6.44 9.75 -0.09
C GLN A 101 5.52 9.66 1.13
N HIS A 102 5.18 8.45 1.54
CA HIS A 102 4.48 8.17 2.78
C HIS A 102 5.48 7.68 3.84
N PRO A 103 5.57 8.33 5.01
CA PRO A 103 6.52 7.95 6.05
C PRO A 103 6.20 6.55 6.62
N PRO A 104 7.08 5.55 6.43
CA PRO A 104 6.83 4.19 6.91
C PRO A 104 6.83 4.09 8.45
N GLU A 105 7.29 5.12 9.16
CA GLU A 105 7.26 5.23 10.63
C GLU A 105 5.84 5.21 11.21
N TYR A 106 4.81 5.38 10.37
CA TYR A 106 3.41 5.21 10.79
C TYR A 106 2.96 3.75 10.85
N ILE A 107 3.70 2.81 10.27
CA ILE A 107 3.37 1.37 10.28
C ILE A 107 3.11 0.85 11.70
N PRO A 108 3.96 1.13 12.71
CA PRO A 108 3.71 0.68 14.08
C PRO A 108 2.35 1.11 14.65
N LYS A 109 1.93 2.35 14.37
CA LYS A 109 0.61 2.86 14.78
C LYS A 109 -0.54 2.21 14.04
N MET A 110 -0.34 1.90 12.74
CA MET A 110 -1.35 1.19 11.98
C MET A 110 -1.56 -0.23 12.52
N VAL A 111 -0.47 -0.91 12.89
CA VAL A 111 -0.54 -2.24 13.51
C VAL A 111 -1.24 -2.16 14.87
N GLU A 112 -1.00 -1.13 15.67
CA GLU A 112 -1.73 -0.89 16.94
C GLU A 112 -3.23 -0.77 16.71
N GLY A 113 -3.65 0.08 15.78
CA GLY A 113 -5.07 0.23 15.43
C GLY A 113 -5.70 -1.09 14.96
N PHE A 114 -4.99 -1.89 14.17
CA PHE A 114 -5.45 -3.22 13.80
C PHE A 114 -5.59 -4.14 15.03
N MET A 115 -4.64 -4.13 15.96
CA MET A 115 -4.70 -4.91 17.21
C MET A 115 -5.83 -4.46 18.14
N GLU A 116 -6.26 -3.19 18.05
CA GLU A 116 -7.46 -2.66 18.73
C GLU A 116 -8.77 -3.10 18.07
N GLY A 117 -8.71 -3.77 16.92
CA GLY A 117 -9.87 -4.36 16.21
C GLY A 117 -10.41 -3.55 15.05
N TYR A 118 -9.71 -2.51 14.58
CA TYR A 118 -10.11 -1.79 13.38
C TYR A 118 -9.83 -2.61 12.12
N ASP A 119 -10.80 -2.69 11.21
CA ASP A 119 -10.64 -3.36 9.91
C ASP A 119 -9.83 -2.56 8.91
N GLN A 120 -9.79 -1.24 9.08
CA GLN A 120 -9.05 -0.33 8.22
C GLN A 120 -8.40 0.77 9.06
N VAL A 121 -7.11 0.97 8.86
CA VAL A 121 -6.35 2.08 9.45
C VAL A 121 -5.66 2.84 8.33
N ILE A 122 -5.94 4.14 8.20
CA ILE A 122 -5.47 4.98 7.10
C ILE A 122 -4.50 6.02 7.65
N ALA A 123 -3.34 6.18 7.00
CA ALA A 123 -2.47 7.32 7.24
C ALA A 123 -3.01 8.54 6.49
N LYS A 124 -3.62 9.47 7.21
CA LYS A 124 -4.10 10.72 6.63
C LYS A 124 -2.93 11.70 6.45
N ARG A 125 -2.70 12.14 5.22
CA ARG A 125 -1.65 13.13 4.92
C ARG A 125 -2.05 14.49 5.48
N ASP A 126 -1.22 15.06 6.36
CA ASP A 126 -1.41 16.43 6.80
C ASP A 126 -0.98 17.40 5.69
N ARG A 127 -1.96 18.06 5.08
CA ARG A 127 -1.77 19.05 4.02
C ARG A 127 -1.64 20.49 4.55
N SER A 128 -1.27 20.67 5.81
CA SER A 128 -1.17 22.01 6.42
C SER A 128 -0.14 22.93 5.75
N GLY A 129 0.76 22.41 4.92
CA GLY A 129 1.78 23.14 4.16
C GLY A 129 1.53 23.32 2.65
N GLU A 130 0.42 22.81 2.09
CA GLU A 130 0.15 22.93 0.65
C GLU A 130 -0.42 24.30 0.27
N ASN A 131 0.01 24.82 -0.92
CA ASN A 131 -0.48 26.09 -1.47
C ASN A 131 -2.01 26.13 -1.55
N PHE A 132 -2.59 27.23 -1.07
CA PHE A 132 -4.02 27.49 -0.99
C PHE A 132 -4.81 27.20 -2.29
N SER A 133 -4.21 27.45 -3.45
CA SER A 133 -4.83 27.20 -4.77
C SER A 133 -5.03 25.71 -5.11
N ARG A 134 -4.10 24.84 -4.73
CA ARG A 134 -4.23 23.38 -4.93
C ARG A 134 -5.27 22.76 -3.99
N LYS A 135 -5.30 23.23 -2.74
CA LYS A 135 -6.27 22.78 -1.73
C LYS A 135 -7.71 23.11 -2.14
N THR A 136 -7.92 24.30 -2.72
CA THR A 136 -9.25 24.75 -3.18
C THR A 136 -9.72 23.95 -4.41
N LEU A 137 -8.82 23.63 -5.36
CA LEU A 137 -9.16 22.88 -6.56
C LEU A 137 -9.49 21.41 -6.24
N SER A 138 -8.73 20.79 -5.34
CA SER A 138 -8.98 19.43 -4.84
C SER A 138 -10.33 19.36 -4.11
N HIS A 139 -10.58 20.29 -3.22
CA HIS A 139 -11.85 20.36 -2.47
C HIS A 139 -13.08 20.55 -3.39
N LEU A 140 -12.92 21.36 -4.45
CA LEU A 140 -13.99 21.58 -5.45
C LEU A 140 -14.24 20.31 -6.27
N TYR A 141 -13.19 19.58 -6.64
CA TYR A 141 -13.28 18.31 -7.37
C TYR A 141 -14.02 17.24 -6.54
N TYR A 142 -13.60 17.02 -5.28
CA TYR A 142 -14.27 16.04 -4.42
C TYR A 142 -15.71 16.43 -4.08
N LYS A 143 -15.99 17.72 -3.92
CA LYS A 143 -17.36 18.23 -3.73
C LYS A 143 -18.23 17.96 -4.96
N LEU A 144 -17.69 18.08 -6.16
CA LEU A 144 -18.37 17.74 -7.42
C LEU A 144 -18.62 16.22 -7.52
N VAL A 145 -17.60 15.40 -7.25
CA VAL A 145 -17.71 13.94 -7.28
C VAL A 145 -18.72 13.45 -6.25
N ASN A 146 -18.65 13.94 -5.01
CA ASN A 146 -19.60 13.57 -3.95
C ASN A 146 -21.04 14.05 -4.22
N CYS A 147 -21.23 15.04 -5.10
CA CYS A 147 -22.57 15.47 -5.55
C CYS A 147 -23.21 14.49 -6.56
N PHE A 148 -22.39 13.72 -7.28
CA PHE A 148 -22.86 12.73 -8.26
C PHE A 148 -22.89 11.29 -7.74
N VAL A 149 -22.32 11.03 -6.55
CA VAL A 149 -22.27 9.70 -5.93
C VAL A 149 -23.07 9.75 -4.62
N GLU A 150 -24.28 9.22 -4.63
CA GLU A 150 -25.22 9.33 -3.49
C GLU A 150 -24.87 8.46 -2.28
N GLU A 151 -23.98 7.44 -2.42
CA GLU A 151 -23.75 6.44 -1.35
C GLU A 151 -22.33 6.43 -0.75
N VAL A 152 -21.35 7.13 -1.33
CA VAL A 152 -19.95 7.07 -0.87
C VAL A 152 -19.38 8.48 -0.71
N GLN A 153 -18.96 8.84 0.50
CA GLN A 153 -18.20 10.07 0.75
C GLN A 153 -16.71 9.82 0.50
N PHE A 154 -16.16 10.42 -0.55
CA PHE A 154 -14.74 10.43 -0.78
C PHE A 154 -14.07 11.49 0.09
N ASP A 155 -13.28 11.05 1.07
CA ASP A 155 -12.48 11.95 1.91
C ASP A 155 -11.27 12.49 1.14
N ASP A 156 -11.11 13.81 1.07
CA ASP A 156 -9.92 14.46 0.51
C ASP A 156 -8.69 14.15 1.38
N GLY A 157 -7.64 13.59 0.78
CA GLY A 157 -6.39 13.26 1.48
C GLY A 157 -6.24 11.80 1.93
N VAL A 158 -7.16 10.92 1.58
CA VAL A 158 -6.98 9.47 1.76
C VAL A 158 -6.04 8.95 0.69
N GLY A 159 -4.80 8.67 1.08
CA GLY A 159 -3.77 8.06 0.23
C GLY A 159 -3.94 6.53 0.15
N ASP A 160 -3.09 5.92 -0.68
CA ASP A 160 -3.03 4.46 -0.80
C ASP A 160 -2.36 3.81 0.43
N PHE A 161 -1.70 4.60 1.30
CA PHE A 161 -1.06 4.12 2.52
C PHE A 161 -2.09 3.80 3.59
N ARG A 162 -2.42 2.51 3.67
CA ARG A 162 -3.43 1.97 4.58
C ARG A 162 -3.10 0.55 5.04
N LEU A 163 -3.61 0.19 6.20
CA LEU A 163 -3.67 -1.18 6.67
C LEU A 163 -5.11 -1.68 6.57
N LEU A 164 -5.28 -2.89 6.06
CA LEU A 164 -6.56 -3.59 5.94
C LEU A 164 -6.49 -4.93 6.68
N SER A 165 -7.55 -5.29 7.41
CA SER A 165 -7.71 -6.62 7.99
C SER A 165 -7.90 -7.68 6.90
N GLN A 166 -7.67 -8.94 7.24
CA GLN A 166 -7.93 -10.06 6.34
C GLN A 166 -9.36 -10.03 5.77
N ARG A 167 -10.35 -9.68 6.60
CA ARG A 167 -11.75 -9.57 6.19
C ARG A 167 -11.94 -8.53 5.10
N ALA A 168 -11.37 -7.36 5.29
CA ALA A 168 -11.42 -6.27 4.31
C ALA A 168 -10.69 -6.66 3.00
N VAL A 169 -9.52 -7.26 3.11
CA VAL A 169 -8.75 -7.75 1.95
C VAL A 169 -9.54 -8.78 1.15
N LYS A 170 -10.15 -9.78 1.81
CA LYS A 170 -10.98 -10.78 1.14
C LYS A 170 -12.17 -10.15 0.41
N SER A 171 -12.81 -9.16 1.02
CA SER A 171 -13.92 -8.43 0.38
C SER A 171 -13.46 -7.71 -0.89
N ILE A 172 -12.32 -7.00 -0.85
CA ILE A 172 -11.77 -6.32 -2.02
C ILE A 172 -11.32 -7.33 -3.10
N ALA A 173 -10.64 -8.40 -2.70
CA ALA A 173 -10.13 -9.42 -3.62
C ALA A 173 -11.26 -10.19 -4.34
N SER A 174 -12.45 -10.30 -3.72
CA SER A 174 -13.62 -10.98 -4.29
C SER A 174 -14.41 -10.14 -5.30
N LEU A 175 -14.16 -8.84 -5.41
CA LEU A 175 -14.83 -7.99 -6.40
C LEU A 175 -14.34 -8.36 -7.81
N GLU A 176 -15.26 -8.65 -8.73
CA GLU A 176 -14.97 -9.06 -10.12
C GLU A 176 -15.06 -7.90 -11.12
N GLU A 177 -15.13 -6.66 -10.66
CA GLU A 177 -15.29 -5.49 -11.53
C GLU A 177 -14.03 -5.22 -12.37
N TYR A 178 -14.20 -4.97 -13.68
CA TYR A 178 -13.10 -4.74 -14.63
C TYR A 178 -12.41 -3.39 -14.43
N ASN A 179 -13.16 -2.36 -14.02
CA ASN A 179 -12.64 -1.02 -13.71
C ASN A 179 -12.84 -0.73 -12.22
N ARG A 180 -11.87 -1.11 -11.40
CA ARG A 180 -11.93 -0.88 -9.96
C ARG A 180 -11.29 0.45 -9.59
N PHE A 181 -12.00 1.20 -8.77
CA PHE A 181 -11.48 2.40 -8.14
C PHE A 181 -11.10 2.05 -6.70
N SER A 182 -9.81 1.94 -6.38
CA SER A 182 -9.33 1.47 -5.08
C SER A 182 -9.50 2.49 -3.95
N LYS A 183 -9.95 3.70 -4.27
CA LYS A 183 -10.12 4.82 -3.33
C LYS A 183 -11.55 4.99 -2.81
N GLY A 184 -12.36 3.96 -2.94
CA GLY A 184 -13.72 3.91 -2.41
C GLY A 184 -13.79 3.43 -0.96
#